data_234f95a07d0b9d373959ba1e1f74073d
#
_entry.id   234f95a07d0b9d373959ba1e1f74073d
#
_cell.length_a   1.000
_cell.length_b   1.000
_cell.length_c   1.000
_cell.angle_alpha   90.00
_cell.angle_beta   90.00
_cell.angle_gamma   90.00
#
_symmetry.space_group_name_H-M   'P 1'
#
loop_
_entity.id
_entity.type
_entity.pdbx_description
1 polymer ?
#
loop_
_entity_poly.entity_id
_entity_poly.type
_entity_poly.pdbx_seq_one_letter_code
_entity_poly.pdbx_strand_id
1 'polypeptide(L)'
;MNSKNIGVLGGGLSGISKALELEGMGHKVHLIESADQLGGVIQSVEKDGFLLDYGANTLSLRLERTAKTLDSCGVLPHALEANPEANKRFIVRKGQL
;
A
#
# COMPACT_ATOMS: atom_id res chain seq x y z
N MET A 1 -21.68 19.44 7.22
CA MET A 1 -21.96 18.08 6.72
C MET A 1 -22.29 17.17 7.89
N ASN A 2 -23.33 16.37 7.78
CA ASN A 2 -23.67 15.45 8.86
C ASN A 2 -22.66 14.30 8.91
N SER A 3 -22.02 14.11 10.06
CA SER A 3 -21.16 12.96 10.30
C SER A 3 -21.96 11.65 10.22
N LYS A 4 -21.39 10.65 9.55
CA LYS A 4 -21.99 9.32 9.44
C LYS A 4 -21.07 8.29 10.10
N ASN A 5 -21.65 7.18 10.56
CA ASN A 5 -20.89 5.99 10.91
C ASN A 5 -20.75 5.12 9.65
N ILE A 6 -19.53 4.86 9.24
CA ILE A 6 -19.23 4.14 7.99
C ILE A 6 -18.33 2.95 8.31
N GLY A 7 -18.74 1.77 7.86
CA GLY A 7 -17.89 0.57 7.87
C GLY A 7 -17.13 0.45 6.54
N VAL A 8 -15.83 0.24 6.62
CA VAL A 8 -14.96 -0.11 5.48
C VAL A 8 -14.50 -1.55 5.67
N LEU A 9 -14.85 -2.42 4.73
CA LEU A 9 -14.47 -3.83 4.76
C LEU A 9 -13.19 -4.06 3.99
N GLY A 10 -12.19 -4.61 4.67
CA GLY A 10 -10.87 -4.91 4.13
C GLY A 10 -9.83 -3.86 4.49
N GLY A 11 -8.78 -4.29 5.16
CA GLY A 11 -7.66 -3.48 5.65
C GLY A 11 -6.43 -3.52 4.74
N GLY A 12 -6.60 -3.77 3.45
CA GLY A 12 -5.56 -3.57 2.45
C GLY A 12 -5.36 -2.10 2.12
N LEU A 13 -4.48 -1.79 1.18
CA LEU A 13 -4.14 -0.41 0.82
C LEU A 13 -5.37 0.41 0.40
N SER A 14 -6.28 -0.17 -0.38
CA SER A 14 -7.50 0.49 -0.83
C SER A 14 -8.45 0.82 0.33
N GLY A 15 -8.65 -0.14 1.24
CA GLY A 15 -9.52 0.06 2.40
C GLY A 15 -8.97 1.09 3.36
N ILE A 16 -7.68 1.04 3.66
CA ILE A 16 -7.00 2.03 4.51
C ILE A 16 -7.08 3.43 3.89
N SER A 17 -6.78 3.56 2.60
CA SER A 17 -6.86 4.84 1.90
C SER A 17 -8.26 5.43 1.93
N LYS A 18 -9.28 4.57 1.74
CA LYS A 18 -10.68 5.03 1.79
C LYS A 18 -11.11 5.40 3.20
N ALA A 19 -10.67 4.66 4.20
CA ALA A 19 -10.96 4.98 5.59
C ALA A 19 -10.40 6.36 5.98
N LEU A 20 -9.14 6.63 5.64
CA LEU A 20 -8.49 7.92 5.91
C LEU A 20 -9.18 9.07 5.18
N GLU A 21 -9.59 8.87 3.93
CA GLU A 21 -10.34 9.87 3.18
C GLU A 21 -11.67 10.22 3.87
N LEU A 22 -12.43 9.20 4.28
CA LEU A 22 -13.72 9.38 4.95
C LEU A 22 -13.58 10.03 6.33
N GLU A 23 -12.55 9.69 7.09
CA GLU A 23 -12.21 10.38 8.34
C GLU A 23 -11.89 11.85 8.11
N GLY A 24 -11.10 12.15 7.08
CA GLY A 24 -10.76 13.51 6.68
C GLY A 24 -11.99 14.34 6.28
N MET A 25 -13.06 13.68 5.83
CA MET A 25 -14.34 14.29 5.54
C MET A 25 -15.23 14.47 6.80
N GLY A 26 -14.76 14.08 7.97
CA GLY A 26 -15.49 14.23 9.25
C GLY A 26 -16.46 13.10 9.57
N HIS A 27 -16.32 11.95 8.93
CA HIS A 27 -17.12 10.76 9.25
C HIS A 27 -16.45 9.93 10.35
N LYS A 28 -17.25 9.17 11.09
CA LYS A 28 -16.75 8.15 12.00
C LYS A 28 -16.59 6.85 11.23
N VAL A 29 -15.35 6.37 11.10
CA VAL A 29 -15.03 5.22 10.26
C VAL A 29 -14.63 4.01 11.12
N HIS A 30 -15.15 2.85 10.75
CA HIS A 30 -14.78 1.57 11.31
C HIS A 30 -14.16 0.72 10.21
N LEU A 31 -12.85 0.50 10.29
CA LEU A 31 -12.13 -0.38 9.38
C LEU A 31 -12.20 -1.81 9.92
N ILE A 32 -12.70 -2.73 9.10
CA ILE A 32 -12.94 -4.11 9.46
C ILE A 32 -12.06 -5.00 8.61
N GLU A 33 -11.17 -5.76 9.27
CA GLU A 33 -10.19 -6.66 8.62
C GLU A 33 -10.33 -8.06 9.20
N SER A 34 -10.29 -9.07 8.34
CA SER A 34 -10.37 -10.48 8.75
C SER A 34 -9.04 -11.06 9.23
N ALA A 35 -7.92 -10.48 8.82
CA ALA A 35 -6.58 -10.90 9.27
C ALA A 35 -6.17 -10.20 10.56
N ASP A 36 -5.13 -10.72 11.20
CA ASP A 36 -4.60 -10.18 12.46
C ASP A 36 -3.92 -8.82 12.31
N GLN A 37 -3.57 -8.44 11.08
CA GLN A 37 -2.89 -7.18 10.77
C GLN A 37 -3.41 -6.55 9.50
N LEU A 38 -3.25 -5.23 9.42
CA LEU A 38 -3.56 -4.45 8.23
C LEU A 38 -2.46 -4.59 7.16
N GLY A 39 -2.77 -4.22 5.93
CA GLY A 39 -1.83 -4.18 4.82
C GLY A 39 -2.21 -5.10 3.66
N GLY A 40 -3.07 -6.09 3.89
CA GLY A 40 -3.49 -7.03 2.85
C GLY A 40 -2.31 -7.81 2.28
N VAL A 41 -2.09 -7.70 0.98
CA VAL A 41 -0.97 -8.36 0.28
C VAL A 41 0.38 -7.64 0.46
N ILE A 42 0.40 -6.42 0.99
CA ILE A 42 1.64 -5.69 1.28
C ILE A 42 2.15 -6.16 2.64
N GLN A 43 2.97 -7.19 2.60
CA GLN A 43 3.57 -7.80 3.78
C GLN A 43 5.00 -8.20 3.49
N SER A 44 5.88 -7.97 4.46
CA SER A 44 7.25 -8.43 4.44
C SER A 44 7.50 -9.37 5.63
N VAL A 45 8.25 -10.40 5.40
CA VAL A 45 8.62 -11.40 6.41
C VAL A 45 10.13 -11.58 6.42
N GLU A 46 10.72 -11.56 7.60
CA GLU A 46 12.10 -11.96 7.81
C GLU A 46 12.14 -13.44 8.18
N LYS A 47 12.84 -14.24 7.39
CA LYS A 47 12.99 -15.68 7.61
C LYS A 47 14.38 -16.14 7.22
N ASP A 48 15.05 -16.82 8.13
CA ASP A 48 16.38 -17.42 7.91
C ASP A 48 17.43 -16.40 7.39
N GLY A 49 17.34 -15.15 7.87
CA GLY A 49 18.23 -14.05 7.43
C GLY A 49 17.83 -13.40 6.10
N PHE A 50 16.72 -13.79 5.50
CA PHE A 50 16.17 -13.19 4.28
C PHE A 50 14.96 -12.32 4.58
N LEU A 51 14.88 -11.17 3.93
CA LEU A 51 13.67 -10.35 3.89
C LEU A 51 12.88 -10.69 2.63
N LEU A 52 11.65 -11.15 2.82
CA LEU A 52 10.77 -11.59 1.73
C LEU A 52 9.52 -10.69 1.69
N ASP A 53 9.20 -10.17 0.52
CA ASP A 53 7.98 -9.42 0.25
C ASP A 53 6.93 -10.31 -0.42
N TYR A 54 5.74 -10.41 0.16
CA TYR A 54 4.64 -11.22 -0.39
C TYR A 54 3.84 -10.51 -1.46
N GLY A 55 3.88 -9.20 -1.49
CA GLY A 55 3.07 -8.40 -2.40
C GLY A 55 3.89 -7.40 -3.19
N ALA A 56 3.22 -6.32 -3.59
CA ALA A 56 3.87 -5.21 -4.28
C ALA A 56 4.93 -4.57 -3.38
N ASN A 57 6.14 -4.44 -3.89
CA ASN A 57 7.29 -3.84 -3.22
C ASN A 57 7.75 -2.53 -3.89
N THR A 58 7.07 -2.12 -4.95
CA THR A 58 7.38 -0.88 -5.67
C THR A 58 6.14 -0.01 -5.82
N LEU A 59 6.35 1.29 -5.72
CA LEU A 59 5.32 2.30 -5.89
C LEU A 59 5.72 3.28 -6.99
N SER A 60 4.74 3.70 -7.78
CA SER A 60 4.94 4.76 -8.75
C SER A 60 4.53 6.11 -8.14
N LEU A 61 5.47 7.04 -8.09
CA LEU A 61 5.23 8.41 -7.62
C LEU A 61 4.80 9.37 -8.73
N ARG A 62 4.42 8.84 -9.90
CA ARG A 62 3.96 9.65 -11.04
C ARG A 62 2.70 10.45 -10.74
N LEU A 63 1.87 9.97 -9.84
CA LEU A 63 0.66 10.65 -9.41
C LEU A 63 0.97 11.47 -8.15
N GLU A 64 0.76 12.77 -8.24
CA GLU A 64 0.94 13.70 -7.11
C GLU A 64 0.15 13.27 -5.87
N ARG A 65 -1.06 12.71 -6.06
CA ARG A 65 -1.87 12.16 -4.97
C ARG A 65 -1.14 11.07 -4.20
N THR A 66 -0.46 10.16 -4.89
CA THR A 66 0.30 9.07 -4.26
C THR A 66 1.43 9.62 -3.41
N ALA A 67 2.21 10.55 -3.95
CA ALA A 67 3.31 11.19 -3.22
C ALA A 67 2.80 11.92 -1.97
N LYS A 68 1.71 12.68 -2.07
CA LYS A 68 1.09 13.38 -0.94
C LYS A 68 0.59 12.42 0.14
N THR A 69 -0.02 11.31 -0.24
CA THR A 69 -0.49 10.30 0.70
C THR A 69 0.67 9.67 1.46
N LEU A 70 1.74 9.28 0.76
CA LEU A 70 2.93 8.70 1.39
C LEU A 70 3.65 9.70 2.30
N ASP A 71 3.69 10.96 1.91
CA ASP A 71 4.25 12.03 2.74
C ASP A 71 3.45 12.23 4.02
N SER A 72 2.12 12.31 3.91
CA SER A 72 1.24 12.45 5.08
C SER A 72 1.30 11.28 6.06
N CYS A 73 1.65 10.09 5.57
CA CYS A 73 1.87 8.90 6.39
C CYS A 73 3.31 8.78 6.93
N GLY A 74 4.20 9.70 6.59
CA GLY A 74 5.61 9.67 7.01
C GLY A 74 6.44 8.59 6.32
N VAL A 75 5.95 8.00 5.23
CA VAL A 75 6.61 6.91 4.49
C VAL A 75 7.57 7.44 3.43
N LEU A 76 7.25 8.57 2.82
CA LEU A 76 8.02 9.12 1.70
C LEU A 76 9.51 9.32 1.98
N PRO A 77 9.94 9.79 3.17
CA PRO A 77 11.37 9.93 3.49
C PRO A 77 12.14 8.62 3.53
N HIS A 78 11.46 7.49 3.65
CA HIS A 78 12.03 6.14 3.67
C HIS A 78 11.99 5.44 2.31
N ALA A 79 11.44 6.10 1.29
CA ALA A 79 11.40 5.56 -0.06
C ALA A 79 12.81 5.47 -0.66
N LEU A 80 13.13 4.32 -1.24
CA LEU A 80 14.38 4.09 -1.94
C LEU A 80 14.12 4.06 -3.44
N GLU A 81 14.99 4.69 -4.20
CA GLU A 81 14.94 4.59 -5.66
C GLU A 81 15.43 3.21 -6.12
N ALA A 82 14.79 2.70 -7.16
CA ALA A 82 15.22 1.46 -7.77
C ALA A 82 16.63 1.63 -8.38
N ASN A 83 17.45 0.58 -8.29
CA ASN A 83 18.77 0.59 -8.92
C ASN A 83 18.62 0.80 -10.44
N PRO A 84 19.23 1.84 -11.02
CA PRO A 84 19.14 2.13 -12.45
C PRO A 84 19.63 0.96 -13.33
N GLU A 85 20.56 0.15 -12.84
CA GLU A 85 21.07 -1.01 -13.54
C GLU A 85 20.10 -2.21 -13.55
N ALA A 86 19.14 -2.22 -12.63
CA ALA A 86 18.13 -3.26 -12.48
C ALA A 86 16.79 -2.91 -13.16
N ASN A 87 16.80 -2.08 -14.21
CA ASN A 87 15.60 -1.62 -14.89
C ASN A 87 15.09 -2.57 -15.99
N LYS A 88 15.73 -3.70 -16.19
CA LYS A 88 15.30 -4.70 -17.17
C LYS A 88 14.03 -5.40 -16.71
N ARG A 89 13.05 -5.47 -17.60
CA ARG A 89 11.82 -6.22 -17.38
C ARG A 89 11.79 -7.42 -18.30
N PHE A 90 11.52 -8.57 -17.73
CA PHE A 90 11.41 -9.82 -18.47
C PHE A 90 9.94 -10.24 -18.48
N ILE A 91 9.43 -10.56 -19.67
CA ILE A 91 8.09 -11.06 -19.86
C ILE A 91 8.21 -12.45 -20.46
N VAL A 92 7.69 -13.45 -19.75
CA VAL A 92 7.62 -14.81 -20.28
C VAL A 92 6.35 -14.92 -21.14
N ARG A 93 6.52 -15.22 -22.42
CA ARG A 93 5.41 -15.47 -23.34
C ARG A 93 5.61 -16.82 -24.01
N LYS A 94 4.65 -17.73 -23.85
CA LYS A 94 4.70 -19.09 -24.38
C LYS A 94 5.98 -19.87 -23.98
N GLY A 95 6.41 -19.69 -22.73
CA GLY A 95 7.60 -20.37 -22.19
C GLY A 95 8.95 -19.79 -22.63
N GLN A 96 8.95 -18.66 -23.32
CA GLN A 96 10.16 -17.96 -23.75
C GLN A 96 10.24 -16.60 -23.03
N LEU A 97 11.48 -16.22 -22.65
CA LEU A 97 11.85 -14.91 -22.08
C LEU A 97 12.02 -13.88 -23.19
#